data_57b801de1382d08c5f440b3c87caf8a6
#
_entry.id   57b801de1382d08c5f440b3c87caf8a6
#
_cell.length_a   1.000
_cell.length_b   1.000
_cell.length_c   1.000
_cell.angle_alpha   90.00
_cell.angle_beta   90.00
_cell.angle_gamma   90.00
#
_symmetry.space_group_name_H-M   'P 1'
#
loop_
_entity.id
_entity.type
_entity.pdbx_description
1 polymer ?
#
loop_
_entity_poly.entity_id
_entity_poly.type
_entity_poly.pdbx_seq_one_letter_code
_entity_poly.pdbx_strand_id
1 'polypeptide(L)'
;MPRITAIKPQKKSNRRNIYLDGRFAFGVSTMLIVKEKLKVGDELSLEKVKKLSDKNNLEKYLDMAYRYLSYRPRSIKEMVDYLQKKKISTLLTEKILLKLKKQRYLDDLKFAYWWLDQRARFRPRGKFALTMELREKGLKNDLIKSVLTEKVSEEELSLKAARKKIKSYRRFDKKEKKKKLKSFLVRQGFGWPAVKMALEAVLDKKII
;
A
#
# COMPACT_ATOMS: atom_id res chain seq x y z
N MET A 1 22.99 -36.49 -13.92
CA MET A 1 22.29 -35.34 -13.28
C MET A 1 23.33 -34.36 -12.78
N PRO A 2 23.12 -33.03 -12.85
CA PRO A 2 24.10 -32.09 -12.32
C PRO A 2 24.27 -32.26 -10.81
N ARG A 3 25.51 -32.15 -10.31
CA ARG A 3 25.90 -32.37 -8.93
C ARG A 3 26.25 -31.06 -8.22
N ILE A 4 25.84 -30.87 -6.98
CA ILE A 4 26.23 -29.73 -6.16
C ILE A 4 27.72 -29.82 -5.85
N THR A 5 28.56 -28.97 -6.45
CA THR A 5 30.00 -28.94 -6.24
C THR A 5 30.43 -27.96 -5.16
N ALA A 6 29.62 -26.90 -4.88
CA ALA A 6 29.90 -25.97 -3.79
C ALA A 6 28.65 -25.22 -3.34
N ILE A 7 28.62 -24.85 -2.06
CA ILE A 7 27.60 -23.96 -1.42
C ILE A 7 28.38 -22.83 -0.74
N LYS A 8 28.48 -21.65 -1.38
CA LYS A 8 29.28 -20.52 -0.89
C LYS A 8 28.42 -19.40 -0.31
N PRO A 9 28.82 -18.75 0.79
CA PRO A 9 28.08 -17.61 1.35
C PRO A 9 28.08 -16.43 0.38
N GLN A 10 26.99 -15.65 0.34
CA GLN A 10 26.96 -14.35 -0.32
C GLN A 10 27.43 -13.25 0.65
N LYS A 11 28.16 -12.24 0.13
CA LYS A 11 28.56 -11.09 0.95
C LYS A 11 27.33 -10.37 1.50
N LYS A 12 27.26 -10.14 2.82
CA LYS A 12 26.22 -9.36 3.53
C LYS A 12 24.78 -9.87 3.43
N SER A 13 24.54 -11.17 3.27
CA SER A 13 23.18 -11.71 3.25
C SER A 13 23.11 -13.11 3.87
N ASN A 14 21.94 -13.46 4.44
CA ASN A 14 21.63 -14.83 4.88
C ASN A 14 21.29 -15.73 3.68
N ARG A 15 22.11 -15.66 2.64
CA ARG A 15 21.96 -16.38 1.37
C ARG A 15 23.25 -17.05 0.96
N ARG A 16 23.12 -18.11 0.17
CA ARG A 16 24.24 -18.87 -0.35
C ARG A 16 24.11 -19.07 -1.86
N ASN A 17 25.22 -19.15 -2.54
CA ASN A 17 25.30 -19.50 -3.96
C ASN A 17 25.51 -21.01 -4.10
N ILE A 18 24.66 -21.65 -4.89
CA ILE A 18 24.80 -23.06 -5.26
C ILE A 18 25.55 -23.13 -6.61
N TYR A 19 26.53 -23.98 -6.64
CA TYR A 19 27.31 -24.31 -7.83
C TYR A 19 26.99 -25.75 -8.23
N LEU A 20 26.65 -25.94 -9.51
CA LEU A 20 26.42 -27.24 -10.11
C LEU A 20 27.53 -27.48 -11.14
N ASP A 21 28.18 -28.64 -11.06
CA ASP A 21 29.26 -29.04 -11.94
C ASP A 21 30.34 -27.91 -12.14
N GLY A 22 30.70 -27.24 -11.03
CA GLY A 22 31.68 -26.16 -10.98
C GLY A 22 31.18 -24.78 -11.43
N ARG A 23 29.95 -24.66 -11.95
CA ARG A 23 29.40 -23.40 -12.45
C ARG A 23 28.33 -22.84 -11.51
N PHE A 24 28.26 -21.51 -11.39
CA PHE A 24 27.18 -20.87 -10.62
C PHE A 24 25.83 -21.22 -11.24
N ALA A 25 24.93 -21.75 -10.41
CA ALA A 25 23.58 -22.10 -10.82
C ALA A 25 22.53 -21.09 -10.31
N PHE A 26 22.42 -20.91 -9.00
CA PHE A 26 21.46 -19.97 -8.39
C PHE A 26 21.85 -19.62 -6.95
N GLY A 27 21.34 -18.48 -6.49
CA GLY A 27 21.42 -18.11 -5.08
C GLY A 27 20.17 -18.56 -4.32
N VAL A 28 20.31 -19.02 -3.06
CA VAL A 28 19.24 -19.58 -2.25
C VAL A 28 19.34 -19.10 -0.80
N SER A 29 18.21 -19.00 -0.06
CA SER A 29 18.25 -18.69 1.37
C SER A 29 18.86 -19.84 2.16
N THR A 30 19.58 -19.52 3.26
CA THR A 30 20.13 -20.56 4.15
C THR A 30 19.02 -21.44 4.72
N MET A 31 17.84 -20.84 5.00
CA MET A 31 16.68 -21.58 5.48
C MET A 31 16.20 -22.61 4.44
N LEU A 32 16.19 -22.27 3.15
CA LEU A 32 15.78 -23.22 2.10
C LEU A 32 16.76 -24.38 1.96
N ILE A 33 18.08 -24.13 2.13
CA ILE A 33 19.11 -25.19 2.15
C ILE A 33 18.82 -26.20 3.27
N VAL A 34 18.55 -25.68 4.49
CA VAL A 34 18.25 -26.53 5.63
C VAL A 34 16.95 -27.32 5.42
N LYS A 35 15.89 -26.62 4.96
CA LYS A 35 14.57 -27.22 4.71
C LYS A 35 14.60 -28.32 3.66
N GLU A 36 15.35 -28.11 2.58
CA GLU A 36 15.48 -29.08 1.48
C GLU A 36 16.67 -30.05 1.68
N LYS A 37 17.37 -29.93 2.83
CA LYS A 37 18.53 -30.77 3.24
C LYS A 37 19.62 -30.84 2.17
N LEU A 38 19.89 -29.72 1.46
CA LEU A 38 20.85 -29.68 0.37
C LEU A 38 22.29 -29.76 0.90
N LYS A 39 23.09 -30.65 0.32
CA LYS A 39 24.52 -30.85 0.67
C LYS A 39 25.39 -30.86 -0.58
N VAL A 40 26.68 -30.57 -0.41
CA VAL A 40 27.69 -30.77 -1.45
C VAL A 40 27.75 -32.27 -1.76
N GLY A 41 27.76 -32.61 -3.02
CA GLY A 41 27.72 -33.99 -3.52
C GLY A 41 26.31 -34.44 -3.96
N ASP A 42 25.22 -33.75 -3.57
CA ASP A 42 23.87 -34.12 -3.99
C ASP A 42 23.70 -33.97 -5.50
N GLU A 43 23.05 -34.94 -6.13
CA GLU A 43 22.60 -34.86 -7.51
C GLU A 43 21.21 -34.25 -7.58
N LEU A 44 21.04 -33.26 -8.46
CA LEU A 44 19.79 -32.56 -8.66
C LEU A 44 19.27 -32.77 -10.07
N SER A 45 18.06 -33.26 -10.22
CA SER A 45 17.38 -33.24 -11.52
C SER A 45 17.11 -31.79 -11.96
N LEU A 46 17.05 -31.53 -13.26
CA LEU A 46 16.72 -30.22 -13.80
C LEU A 46 15.38 -29.69 -13.25
N GLU A 47 14.42 -30.59 -13.06
CA GLU A 47 13.12 -30.26 -12.46
C GLU A 47 13.27 -29.81 -10.99
N LYS A 48 14.11 -30.46 -10.20
CA LYS A 48 14.39 -30.07 -8.81
C LYS A 48 15.12 -28.74 -8.73
N VAL A 49 16.08 -28.49 -9.63
CA VAL A 49 16.77 -27.20 -9.77
C VAL A 49 15.75 -26.07 -10.05
N LYS A 50 14.84 -26.28 -11.02
CA LYS A 50 13.78 -25.33 -11.34
C LYS A 50 12.85 -25.07 -10.14
N LYS A 51 12.38 -26.12 -9.47
CA LYS A 51 11.52 -25.99 -8.27
C LYS A 51 12.22 -25.23 -7.13
N LEU A 52 13.51 -25.48 -6.91
CA LEU A 52 14.30 -24.76 -5.90
C LEU A 52 14.47 -23.27 -6.26
N SER A 53 14.78 -23.00 -7.52
CA SER A 53 14.88 -21.63 -8.02
C SER A 53 13.55 -20.86 -7.88
N ASP A 54 12.43 -21.48 -8.24
CA ASP A 54 11.10 -20.89 -8.13
C ASP A 54 10.71 -20.61 -6.66
N LYS A 55 10.94 -21.56 -5.76
CA LYS A 55 10.73 -21.38 -4.31
C LYS A 55 11.57 -20.23 -3.76
N ASN A 56 12.86 -20.20 -4.12
CA ASN A 56 13.77 -19.15 -3.70
C ASN A 56 13.36 -17.76 -4.22
N ASN A 57 12.94 -17.66 -5.48
CA ASN A 57 12.45 -16.42 -6.05
C ASN A 57 11.17 -15.95 -5.33
N LEU A 58 10.26 -16.87 -5.02
CA LEU A 58 9.06 -16.54 -4.26
C LEU A 58 9.40 -15.99 -2.87
N GLU A 59 10.31 -16.64 -2.11
CA GLU A 59 10.75 -16.16 -0.80
C GLU A 59 11.41 -14.78 -0.90
N LYS A 60 12.34 -14.58 -1.82
CA LYS A 60 13.00 -13.30 -2.06
C LYS A 60 12.01 -12.16 -2.30
N TYR A 61 11.02 -12.39 -3.15
CA TYR A 61 10.05 -11.34 -3.51
C TYR A 61 8.97 -11.14 -2.44
N LEU A 62 8.67 -12.17 -1.65
CA LEU A 62 7.85 -12.01 -0.45
C LEU A 62 8.53 -11.11 0.58
N ASP A 63 9.83 -11.29 0.84
CA ASP A 63 10.60 -10.42 1.74
C ASP A 63 10.60 -8.96 1.26
N MET A 64 10.70 -8.75 -0.05
CA MET A 64 10.56 -7.40 -0.63
C MET A 64 9.15 -6.83 -0.42
N ALA A 65 8.12 -7.64 -0.60
CA ALA A 65 6.74 -7.23 -0.40
C ALA A 65 6.45 -6.94 1.08
N TYR A 66 6.95 -7.74 2.03
CA TYR A 66 6.83 -7.46 3.46
C TYR A 66 7.52 -6.14 3.84
N ARG A 67 8.72 -5.89 3.35
CA ARG A 67 9.38 -4.59 3.54
C ARG A 67 8.57 -3.43 2.98
N TYR A 68 7.95 -3.58 1.81
CA TYR A 68 7.10 -2.54 1.22
C TYR A 68 5.85 -2.28 2.07
N LEU A 69 5.29 -3.32 2.69
CA LEU A 69 4.14 -3.24 3.59
C LEU A 69 4.50 -2.69 4.98
N SER A 70 5.74 -2.88 5.45
CA SER A 70 6.15 -2.43 6.80
C SER A 70 6.14 -0.90 6.96
N TYR A 71 6.27 -0.14 5.87
CA TYR A 71 6.21 1.32 5.91
C TYR A 71 4.79 1.87 6.13
N ARG A 72 3.80 1.24 5.51
CA ARG A 72 2.38 1.56 5.65
C ARG A 72 1.49 0.51 4.97
N PRO A 73 0.20 0.42 5.33
CA PRO A 73 -0.77 -0.37 4.57
C PRO A 73 -0.77 0.00 3.08
N ARG A 74 -0.96 -1.00 2.21
CA ARG A 74 -1.01 -0.84 0.75
C ARG A 74 -2.27 -1.51 0.21
N SER A 75 -2.85 -0.91 -0.86
CA SER A 75 -3.90 -1.61 -1.60
C SER A 75 -3.32 -2.75 -2.43
N ILE A 76 -4.20 -3.66 -2.87
CA ILE A 76 -3.82 -4.76 -3.77
C ILE A 76 -3.21 -4.19 -5.05
N LYS A 77 -3.81 -3.14 -5.63
CA LYS A 77 -3.28 -2.46 -6.82
C LYS A 77 -1.88 -1.88 -6.58
N GLU A 78 -1.64 -1.19 -5.46
CA GLU A 78 -0.31 -0.64 -5.15
C GLU A 78 0.75 -1.75 -5.05
N MET A 79 0.39 -2.93 -4.53
CA MET A 79 1.30 -4.07 -4.48
C MET A 79 1.56 -4.64 -5.88
N VAL A 80 0.54 -4.78 -6.73
CA VAL A 80 0.70 -5.20 -8.13
C VAL A 80 1.63 -4.25 -8.86
N ASP A 81 1.36 -2.94 -8.81
CA ASP A 81 2.17 -1.91 -9.45
C ASP A 81 3.64 -1.95 -8.97
N TYR A 82 3.85 -2.19 -7.67
CA TYR A 82 5.18 -2.34 -7.09
C TYR A 82 5.94 -3.56 -7.64
N LEU A 83 5.28 -4.73 -7.70
CA LEU A 83 5.89 -5.96 -8.19
C LEU A 83 6.18 -5.89 -9.71
N GLN A 84 5.27 -5.27 -10.49
CA GLN A 84 5.47 -5.03 -11.91
C GLN A 84 6.66 -4.11 -12.19
N LYS A 85 6.83 -3.02 -11.42
CA LYS A 85 8.01 -2.14 -11.50
C LYS A 85 9.32 -2.90 -11.21
N LYS A 86 9.26 -3.99 -10.44
CA LYS A 86 10.40 -4.89 -10.21
C LYS A 86 10.57 -5.95 -11.29
N LYS A 87 9.80 -5.89 -12.39
CA LYS A 87 9.80 -6.83 -13.52
C LYS A 87 9.55 -8.28 -13.09
N ILE A 88 8.71 -8.47 -12.08
CA ILE A 88 8.31 -9.80 -11.60
C ILE A 88 7.19 -10.31 -12.51
N SER A 89 7.27 -11.58 -12.93
CA SER A 89 6.29 -12.19 -13.82
C SER A 89 4.89 -12.22 -13.19
N THR A 90 3.85 -12.19 -14.04
CA THR A 90 2.44 -12.22 -13.61
C THR A 90 2.14 -13.42 -12.72
N LEU A 91 2.58 -14.62 -13.13
CA LEU A 91 2.38 -15.86 -12.37
C LEU A 91 2.98 -15.78 -10.95
N LEU A 92 4.18 -15.22 -10.81
CA LEU A 92 4.84 -15.07 -9.52
C LEU A 92 4.18 -13.97 -8.68
N THR A 93 3.74 -12.88 -9.32
CA THR A 93 2.96 -11.82 -8.69
C THR A 93 1.68 -12.37 -8.07
N GLU A 94 0.91 -13.19 -8.80
CA GLU A 94 -0.30 -13.83 -8.31
C GLU A 94 -0.03 -14.73 -7.08
N LYS A 95 1.03 -15.54 -7.11
CA LYS A 95 1.44 -16.37 -5.98
C LYS A 95 1.78 -15.54 -4.74
N ILE A 96 2.48 -14.41 -4.92
CA ILE A 96 2.82 -13.48 -3.84
C ILE A 96 1.54 -12.85 -3.27
N LEU A 97 0.66 -12.32 -4.12
CA LEU A 97 -0.60 -11.72 -3.69
C LEU A 97 -1.49 -12.70 -2.92
N LEU A 98 -1.62 -13.94 -3.41
CA LEU A 98 -2.39 -14.98 -2.75
C LEU A 98 -1.85 -15.25 -1.34
N LYS A 99 -0.52 -15.36 -1.19
CA LYS A 99 0.11 -15.61 0.11
C LYS A 99 -0.07 -14.44 1.08
N LEU A 100 0.11 -13.20 0.60
CA LEU A 100 -0.08 -12.00 1.41
C LEU A 100 -1.54 -11.82 1.85
N LYS A 101 -2.52 -12.13 0.97
CA LYS A 101 -3.96 -12.12 1.30
C LYS A 101 -4.28 -13.20 2.35
N LYS A 102 -3.82 -14.44 2.16
CA LYS A 102 -4.02 -15.53 3.13
C LYS A 102 -3.47 -15.18 4.52
N GLN A 103 -2.38 -14.47 4.59
CA GLN A 103 -1.77 -14.01 5.82
C GLN A 103 -2.36 -12.68 6.36
N ARG A 104 -3.38 -12.13 5.71
CA ARG A 104 -4.04 -10.87 6.06
C ARG A 104 -3.13 -9.62 6.07
N TYR A 105 -1.99 -9.68 5.38
CA TYR A 105 -1.13 -8.51 5.16
C TYR A 105 -1.64 -7.60 4.05
N LEU A 106 -2.46 -8.13 3.13
CA LEU A 106 -3.03 -7.40 2.00
C LEU A 106 -4.55 -7.52 2.03
N ASP A 107 -5.22 -6.39 2.30
CA ASP A 107 -6.66 -6.31 2.51
C ASP A 107 -7.13 -4.89 2.15
N ASP A 108 -7.91 -4.75 1.09
CA ASP A 108 -8.37 -3.45 0.60
C ASP A 108 -9.38 -2.78 1.55
N LEU A 109 -10.12 -3.55 2.37
CA LEU A 109 -11.01 -2.98 3.38
C LEU A 109 -10.19 -2.31 4.50
N LYS A 110 -9.19 -3.03 5.04
CA LYS A 110 -8.28 -2.47 6.06
C LYS A 110 -7.50 -1.27 5.51
N PHE A 111 -7.06 -1.35 4.25
CA PHE A 111 -6.42 -0.24 3.59
C PHE A 111 -7.35 0.98 3.47
N ALA A 112 -8.62 0.79 3.10
CA ALA A 112 -9.60 1.87 2.99
C ALA A 112 -9.79 2.58 4.34
N TYR A 113 -10.02 1.84 5.42
CA TYR A 113 -10.16 2.43 6.75
C TYR A 113 -8.93 3.21 7.18
N TRP A 114 -7.74 2.65 6.98
CA TRP A 114 -6.49 3.34 7.26
C TRP A 114 -6.37 4.62 6.43
N TRP A 115 -6.70 4.57 5.13
CA TRP A 115 -6.64 5.75 4.24
C TRP A 115 -7.57 6.86 4.69
N LEU A 116 -8.82 6.53 5.02
CA LEU A 116 -9.81 7.47 5.51
C LEU A 116 -9.37 8.12 6.83
N ASP A 117 -8.82 7.33 7.76
CA ASP A 117 -8.29 7.84 9.02
C ASP A 117 -7.14 8.83 8.81
N GLN A 118 -6.18 8.49 7.92
CA GLN A 118 -5.09 9.40 7.57
C GLN A 118 -5.60 10.72 6.96
N ARG A 119 -6.63 10.64 6.10
CA ARG A 119 -7.24 11.83 5.51
C ARG A 119 -7.98 12.66 6.57
N ALA A 120 -8.77 12.04 7.42
CA ALA A 120 -9.48 12.73 8.51
C ALA A 120 -8.52 13.44 9.48
N ARG A 121 -7.38 12.83 9.79
CA ARG A 121 -6.38 13.42 10.70
C ARG A 121 -5.61 14.56 10.08
N PHE A 122 -5.05 14.37 8.91
CA PHE A 122 -4.03 15.28 8.38
C PHE A 122 -4.55 16.21 7.27
N ARG A 123 -5.39 15.70 6.38
CA ARG A 123 -5.90 16.42 5.20
C ARG A 123 -7.36 16.07 4.94
N PRO A 124 -8.30 16.61 5.71
CA PRO A 124 -9.72 16.31 5.54
C PRO A 124 -10.18 16.58 4.10
N ARG A 125 -10.90 15.60 3.54
CA ARG A 125 -11.45 15.60 2.19
C ARG A 125 -12.93 15.23 2.24
N GLY A 126 -13.71 15.75 1.27
CA GLY A 126 -15.10 15.34 1.08
C GLY A 126 -15.23 13.97 0.42
N LYS A 127 -16.44 13.39 0.51
CA LYS A 127 -16.74 12.05 -0.04
C LYS A 127 -16.39 11.92 -1.50
N PHE A 128 -16.61 12.98 -2.30
CA PHE A 128 -16.27 12.96 -3.72
C PHE A 128 -14.76 12.75 -3.95
N ALA A 129 -13.91 13.55 -3.29
CA ALA A 129 -12.47 13.45 -3.44
C ALA A 129 -11.95 12.11 -2.89
N LEU A 130 -12.48 11.63 -1.76
CA LEU A 130 -12.13 10.32 -1.17
C LEU A 130 -12.50 9.17 -2.11
N THR A 131 -13.64 9.25 -2.79
CA THR A 131 -14.06 8.28 -3.81
C THR A 131 -13.03 8.19 -4.93
N MET A 132 -12.61 9.34 -5.47
CA MET A 132 -11.62 9.38 -6.55
C MET A 132 -10.27 8.82 -6.10
N GLU A 133 -9.79 9.22 -4.91
CA GLU A 133 -8.55 8.72 -4.34
C GLU A 133 -8.57 7.18 -4.16
N LEU A 134 -9.65 6.62 -3.62
CA LEU A 134 -9.76 5.18 -3.41
C LEU A 134 -9.91 4.40 -4.73
N ARG A 135 -10.56 4.98 -5.75
CA ARG A 135 -10.60 4.42 -7.12
C ARG A 135 -9.20 4.38 -7.75
N GLU A 136 -8.42 5.44 -7.62
CA GLU A 136 -7.03 5.47 -8.09
C GLU A 136 -6.17 4.40 -7.42
N LYS A 137 -6.49 4.08 -6.15
CA LYS A 137 -5.88 2.97 -5.39
C LYS A 137 -6.39 1.59 -5.79
N GLY A 138 -7.35 1.51 -6.72
CA GLY A 138 -7.86 0.27 -7.30
C GLY A 138 -8.94 -0.43 -6.48
N LEU A 139 -9.56 0.24 -5.54
CA LEU A 139 -10.66 -0.32 -4.76
C LEU A 139 -11.95 -0.40 -5.59
N LYS A 140 -12.76 -1.42 -5.34
CA LYS A 140 -14.08 -1.60 -5.99
C LYS A 140 -15.08 -0.56 -5.51
N ASN A 141 -15.98 -0.13 -6.40
CA ASN A 141 -16.98 0.91 -6.08
C ASN A 141 -17.88 0.55 -4.90
N ASP A 142 -18.32 -0.70 -4.79
CA ASP A 142 -19.19 -1.14 -3.68
C ASP A 142 -18.48 -1.03 -2.33
N LEU A 143 -17.22 -1.44 -2.28
CA LEU A 143 -16.37 -1.29 -1.09
C LEU A 143 -16.19 0.18 -0.72
N ILE A 144 -15.89 1.04 -1.72
CA ILE A 144 -15.73 2.49 -1.49
C ILE A 144 -17.01 3.08 -0.92
N LYS A 145 -18.17 2.78 -1.52
CA LYS A 145 -19.47 3.26 -1.07
C LYS A 145 -19.76 2.84 0.38
N SER A 146 -19.54 1.57 0.70
CA SER A 146 -19.74 1.02 2.04
C SER A 146 -18.90 1.74 3.09
N VAL A 147 -17.57 1.82 2.88
CA VAL A 147 -16.66 2.43 3.87
C VAL A 147 -16.88 3.93 4.04
N LEU A 148 -17.23 4.65 2.97
CA LEU A 148 -17.55 6.08 3.05
C LEU A 148 -18.85 6.34 3.79
N THR A 149 -19.84 5.48 3.64
CA THR A 149 -21.12 5.60 4.38
C THR A 149 -20.89 5.34 5.87
N GLU A 150 -20.11 4.33 6.20
CA GLU A 150 -19.85 3.92 7.60
C GLU A 150 -18.94 4.89 8.36
N LYS A 151 -17.87 5.38 7.72
CA LYS A 151 -16.76 6.06 8.42
C LYS A 151 -16.64 7.57 8.18
N VAL A 152 -17.40 8.13 7.23
CA VAL A 152 -17.19 9.54 6.85
C VAL A 152 -18.40 10.39 7.17
N SER A 153 -18.31 11.17 8.25
CA SER A 153 -19.16 12.35 8.45
C SER A 153 -18.56 13.51 7.65
N GLU A 154 -19.27 13.89 6.59
CA GLU A 154 -18.81 14.98 5.70
C GLU A 154 -18.90 16.34 6.39
N GLU A 155 -19.86 16.50 7.29
CA GLU A 155 -20.08 17.67 8.14
C GLU A 155 -18.90 17.91 9.07
N GLU A 156 -18.48 16.88 9.82
CA GLU A 156 -17.35 16.99 10.73
C GLU A 156 -16.03 17.28 10.00
N LEU A 157 -15.80 16.58 8.89
CA LEU A 157 -14.57 16.77 8.10
C LEU A 157 -14.52 18.14 7.43
N SER A 158 -15.65 18.65 6.91
CA SER A 158 -15.73 19.99 6.31
C SER A 158 -15.47 21.08 7.35
N LEU A 159 -16.06 20.94 8.54
CA LEU A 159 -15.83 21.86 9.67
C LEU A 159 -14.36 21.86 10.11
N LYS A 160 -13.75 20.68 10.24
CA LYS A 160 -12.32 20.55 10.57
C LYS A 160 -11.44 21.21 9.52
N ALA A 161 -11.71 20.99 8.22
CA ALA A 161 -11.02 21.61 7.12
C ALA A 161 -11.16 23.14 7.14
N ALA A 162 -12.39 23.63 7.35
CA ALA A 162 -12.70 25.05 7.42
C ALA A 162 -11.97 25.74 8.58
N ARG A 163 -12.03 25.18 9.81
CA ARG A 163 -11.35 25.73 10.99
C ARG A 163 -9.82 25.83 10.80
N LYS A 164 -9.23 24.83 10.15
CA LYS A 164 -7.80 24.84 9.83
C LYS A 164 -7.49 25.92 8.79
N LYS A 165 -8.30 26.04 7.76
CA LYS A 165 -8.03 26.93 6.62
C LYS A 165 -8.33 28.40 6.90
N ILE A 166 -9.38 28.71 7.68
CA ILE A 166 -9.77 30.10 7.97
C ILE A 166 -8.64 30.91 8.64
N LYS A 167 -7.80 30.25 9.41
CA LYS A 167 -6.63 30.87 10.06
C LYS A 167 -5.69 31.54 9.06
N SER A 168 -5.57 31.01 7.83
CA SER A 168 -4.76 31.58 6.76
C SER A 168 -5.42 32.77 6.05
N TYR A 169 -6.70 33.02 6.34
CA TYR A 169 -7.50 34.08 5.71
C TYR A 169 -7.75 35.28 6.63
N ARG A 170 -6.99 35.44 7.74
CA ARG A 170 -7.20 36.48 8.74
C ARG A 170 -7.23 37.91 8.16
N ARG A 171 -6.44 38.17 7.13
CA ARG A 171 -6.26 39.50 6.50
C ARG A 171 -7.41 39.90 5.57
N PHE A 172 -8.32 38.98 5.23
CA PHE A 172 -9.43 39.25 4.32
C PHE A 172 -10.67 39.70 5.07
N ASP A 173 -11.55 40.46 4.43
CA ASP A 173 -12.87 40.78 4.96
C ASP A 173 -13.81 39.54 5.03
N LYS A 174 -15.00 39.71 5.64
CA LYS A 174 -15.96 38.60 5.82
C LYS A 174 -16.44 38.02 4.48
N LYS A 175 -16.67 38.88 3.47
CA LYS A 175 -17.17 38.48 2.13
C LYS A 175 -16.10 37.70 1.36
N GLU A 176 -14.88 38.17 1.39
CA GLU A 176 -13.75 37.50 0.75
C GLU A 176 -13.41 36.17 1.45
N LYS A 177 -13.40 36.15 2.80
CA LYS A 177 -13.25 34.92 3.58
C LYS A 177 -14.26 33.87 3.17
N LYS A 178 -15.54 34.24 3.08
CA LYS A 178 -16.62 33.35 2.64
C LYS A 178 -16.38 32.80 1.25
N LYS A 179 -16.05 33.64 0.28
CA LYS A 179 -15.75 33.25 -1.11
C LYS A 179 -14.56 32.31 -1.20
N LYS A 180 -13.43 32.65 -0.56
CA LYS A 180 -12.21 31.84 -0.56
C LYS A 180 -12.39 30.50 0.14
N LEU A 181 -13.06 30.48 1.29
CA LEU A 181 -13.32 29.28 2.06
C LEU A 181 -14.28 28.32 1.34
N LYS A 182 -15.37 28.86 0.74
CA LYS A 182 -16.28 28.10 -0.14
C LYS A 182 -15.51 27.41 -1.25
N SER A 183 -14.72 28.18 -2.05
CA SER A 183 -13.95 27.62 -3.14
C SER A 183 -12.92 26.58 -2.68
N PHE A 184 -12.31 26.77 -1.51
CA PHE A 184 -11.42 25.79 -0.92
C PHE A 184 -12.15 24.48 -0.59
N LEU A 185 -13.29 24.53 0.13
CA LEU A 185 -14.03 23.33 0.54
C LEU A 185 -14.57 22.54 -0.67
N VAL A 186 -15.10 23.24 -1.67
CA VAL A 186 -15.53 22.60 -2.93
C VAL A 186 -14.37 21.87 -3.62
N ARG A 187 -13.20 22.50 -3.73
CA ARG A 187 -11.99 21.83 -4.27
C ARG A 187 -11.49 20.67 -3.42
N GLN A 188 -11.81 20.64 -2.12
CA GLN A 188 -11.54 19.46 -1.28
C GLN A 188 -12.55 18.33 -1.49
N GLY A 189 -13.58 18.53 -2.34
CA GLY A 189 -14.58 17.53 -2.72
C GLY A 189 -15.71 17.38 -1.70
N PHE A 190 -15.97 18.40 -0.88
CA PHE A 190 -17.11 18.41 0.03
C PHE A 190 -18.41 18.74 -0.70
N GLY A 191 -19.51 18.05 -0.34
CA GLY A 191 -20.85 18.34 -0.83
C GLY A 191 -21.38 19.66 -0.32
N TRP A 192 -22.33 20.26 -1.07
CA TRP A 192 -22.87 21.58 -0.75
C TRP A 192 -23.47 21.72 0.66
N PRO A 193 -24.23 20.74 1.18
CA PRO A 193 -24.77 20.80 2.56
C PRO A 193 -23.66 20.97 3.60
N ALA A 194 -22.60 20.17 3.52
CA ALA A 194 -21.46 20.23 4.43
C ALA A 194 -20.66 21.53 4.28
N VAL A 195 -20.50 22.04 3.04
CA VAL A 195 -19.87 23.34 2.78
C VAL A 195 -20.65 24.47 3.43
N LYS A 196 -21.99 24.51 3.24
CA LYS A 196 -22.86 25.54 3.81
C LYS A 196 -22.76 25.56 5.34
N MET A 197 -22.93 24.40 5.96
CA MET A 197 -22.84 24.26 7.42
C MET A 197 -21.47 24.70 7.94
N ALA A 198 -20.38 24.30 7.30
CA ALA A 198 -19.03 24.67 7.73
C ALA A 198 -18.75 26.19 7.60
N LEU A 199 -19.31 26.84 6.56
CA LEU A 199 -19.20 28.29 6.39
C LEU A 199 -19.96 29.04 7.50
N GLU A 200 -21.18 28.66 7.79
CA GLU A 200 -22.00 29.24 8.87
C GLU A 200 -21.29 29.06 10.24
N ALA A 201 -20.85 27.83 10.53
CA ALA A 201 -20.20 27.53 11.82
C ALA A 201 -18.88 28.28 12.04
N VAL A 202 -18.16 28.67 10.98
CA VAL A 202 -16.82 29.31 11.10
C VAL A 202 -16.88 30.81 10.96
N LEU A 203 -17.86 31.35 10.18
CA LEU A 203 -17.94 32.79 9.87
C LEU A 203 -18.95 33.53 10.75
N ASP A 204 -19.98 32.84 11.26
CA ASP A 204 -21.09 33.46 12.05
C ASP A 204 -20.91 33.28 13.56
N LYS A 205 -19.97 32.41 14.02
CA LYS A 205 -19.57 32.44 15.42
C LYS A 205 -18.77 33.72 15.67
N LYS A 206 -19.37 34.67 16.41
CA LYS A 206 -18.63 35.69 17.15
C LYS A 206 -17.55 34.93 17.95
N ILE A 207 -16.28 35.24 17.63
CA ILE A 207 -15.15 34.77 18.39
C ILE A 207 -15.34 35.33 19.80
N ILE A 208 -15.76 34.48 20.73
CA ILE A 208 -15.64 34.77 22.15
C ILE A 208 -14.17 34.52 22.53
#